data_5b55f2fe2fa44161176d9d3833b3673f
#
_entry.id   5b55f2fe2fa44161176d9d3833b3673f
#
_cell.length_a   1.000
_cell.length_b   1.000
_cell.length_c   1.000
_cell.angle_alpha   90.00
_cell.angle_beta   90.00
_cell.angle_gamma   90.00
#
_symmetry.space_group_name_H-M   'P 1'
#
loop_
_entity.id
_entity.type
_entity.pdbx_description
1 polymer ?
#
loop_
_entity_poly.entity_id
_entity_poly.type
_entity_poly.pdbx_seq_one_letter_code
_entity_poly.pdbx_strand_id
1 'polypeptide(L)'
;MTDNTNNTSFLSDLFKRRVPHILIIYGAGCWTIIQIAEWIIGRYLISPHLTDLCLVAMVSFIPSIALIAYFHGTPGRDEWHPIEKIGIPINLFASLLILFISFYPKDLGAITETIVVEDELGHKMEKIIPKREFRKKVSIFNFRNLSKNEDIAWVSLGLIKGITIDHADELMTDIWGGQHHYLASEKNYLPNDELPLNLMLDIAKQHKAKYLLFGDHSINDGIYGVTTYLYNVNTSRLEQDRSYKSGNLFTIIDNISHDLKIDMEIPDQYVKTSKDLPFNEIFTKSMDAFKEYCKAAICHNSGLYLEAKNHLNKALEHDEK
;
A
#
# COMPACT_ATOMS: atom_id res chain seq x y z
N MET A 1 5.76 42.85 37.29
CA MET A 1 7.06 42.17 37.24
C MET A 1 7.08 41.11 38.33
N THR A 2 6.40 40.01 38.09
CA THR A 2 6.36 38.84 39.00
C THR A 2 6.22 37.60 38.12
N ASP A 3 6.98 36.58 38.41
CA ASP A 3 6.88 35.18 37.91
C ASP A 3 7.78 34.71 36.77
N ASN A 4 9.07 35.13 36.76
CA ASN A 4 10.04 34.38 35.94
C ASN A 4 11.03 33.54 36.79
N THR A 5 10.94 33.57 38.13
CA THR A 5 11.86 32.88 39.03
C THR A 5 11.45 31.42 39.31
N ASN A 6 10.17 31.05 39.16
CA ASN A 6 9.69 29.69 39.42
C ASN A 6 10.01 28.68 38.29
N ASN A 7 10.07 29.13 37.05
CA ASN A 7 10.36 28.25 35.89
C ASN A 7 11.82 27.78 35.84
N THR A 8 12.75 28.64 36.24
CA THR A 8 14.20 28.27 36.25
C THR A 8 14.52 27.31 37.37
N SER A 9 13.80 27.33 38.50
CA SER A 9 13.98 26.41 39.62
C SER A 9 13.45 24.99 39.28
N PHE A 10 12.29 24.88 38.62
CA PHE A 10 11.67 23.59 38.23
C PHE A 10 12.50 22.86 37.19
N LEU A 11 12.93 23.53 36.13
CA LEU A 11 13.79 22.93 35.11
C LEU A 11 15.13 22.45 35.70
N SER A 12 15.76 23.27 36.57
CA SER A 12 16.99 22.91 37.28
C SER A 12 16.81 21.67 38.15
N ASP A 13 15.66 21.52 38.80
CA ASP A 13 15.33 20.34 39.59
C ASP A 13 15.16 19.08 38.78
N LEU A 14 14.47 19.17 37.60
CA LEU A 14 14.35 18.07 36.64
C LEU A 14 15.72 17.57 36.15
N PHE A 15 16.64 18.47 35.83
CA PHE A 15 17.99 18.10 35.41
C PHE A 15 18.81 17.48 36.54
N LYS A 16 18.69 17.99 37.75
CA LYS A 16 19.34 17.39 38.95
C LYS A 16 18.87 15.97 39.23
N ARG A 17 17.58 15.72 39.01
CA ARG A 17 16.93 14.40 39.16
C ARG A 17 17.12 13.49 37.93
N ARG A 18 17.93 13.89 36.95
CA ARG A 18 18.24 13.11 35.72
C ARG A 18 17.01 12.68 34.90
N VAL A 19 15.84 13.32 35.11
CA VAL A 19 14.60 12.99 34.38
C VAL A 19 14.81 12.99 32.85
N PRO A 20 15.44 14.00 32.21
CA PRO A 20 15.68 13.98 30.77
C PRO A 20 16.58 12.80 30.34
N HIS A 21 17.57 12.42 31.14
CA HIS A 21 18.45 11.27 30.85
C HIS A 21 17.67 9.96 30.81
N ILE A 22 16.81 9.74 31.81
CA ILE A 22 15.98 8.52 31.92
C ILE A 22 14.99 8.48 30.74
N LEU A 23 14.36 9.60 30.39
CA LEU A 23 13.44 9.67 29.24
C LEU A 23 14.16 9.42 27.90
N ILE A 24 15.39 9.90 27.73
CA ILE A 24 16.19 9.61 26.53
C ILE A 24 16.51 8.11 26.44
N ILE A 25 16.94 7.48 27.55
CA ILE A 25 17.22 6.04 27.60
C ILE A 25 15.94 5.25 27.30
N TYR A 26 14.82 5.65 27.88
CA TYR A 26 13.51 5.06 27.59
C TYR A 26 13.18 5.16 26.10
N GLY A 27 13.30 6.35 25.50
CA GLY A 27 13.07 6.58 24.08
C GLY A 27 13.96 5.73 23.18
N ALA A 28 15.24 5.57 23.52
CA ALA A 28 16.16 4.70 22.80
C ALA A 28 15.74 3.21 22.89
N GLY A 29 15.32 2.77 24.07
CA GLY A 29 14.75 1.43 24.27
C GLY A 29 13.48 1.20 23.48
N CYS A 30 12.56 2.17 23.47
CA CYS A 30 11.34 2.14 22.66
C CYS A 30 11.64 2.03 21.17
N TRP A 31 12.59 2.82 20.67
CA TRP A 31 13.03 2.74 19.27
C TRP A 31 13.53 1.34 18.91
N THR A 32 14.37 0.75 19.77
CA THR A 32 14.88 -0.62 19.56
C THR A 32 13.76 -1.65 19.48
N ILE A 33 12.76 -1.55 20.37
CA ILE A 33 11.61 -2.47 20.38
C ILE A 33 10.79 -2.32 19.10
N ILE A 34 10.57 -1.09 18.60
CA ILE A 34 9.86 -0.84 17.35
C ILE A 34 10.61 -1.49 16.18
N GLN A 35 11.94 -1.34 16.09
CA GLN A 35 12.73 -1.96 15.02
C GLN A 35 12.64 -3.51 15.06
N ILE A 36 12.66 -4.10 16.25
CA ILE A 36 12.48 -5.54 16.43
C ILE A 36 11.06 -5.96 16.00
N ALA A 37 10.04 -5.19 16.37
CA ALA A 37 8.65 -5.47 15.97
C ALA A 37 8.49 -5.41 14.45
N GLU A 38 9.04 -4.40 13.78
CA GLU A 38 9.02 -4.28 12.31
C GLU A 38 9.74 -5.46 11.64
N TRP A 39 10.89 -5.88 12.18
CA TRP A 39 11.62 -7.05 11.67
C TRP A 39 10.80 -8.35 11.82
N ILE A 40 10.11 -8.55 12.95
CA ILE A 40 9.25 -9.70 13.20
C ILE A 40 8.05 -9.68 12.23
N ILE A 41 7.40 -8.52 12.07
CA ILE A 41 6.25 -8.33 11.19
C ILE A 41 6.61 -8.70 9.75
N GLY A 42 7.71 -8.15 9.23
CA GLY A 42 8.18 -8.44 7.87
C GLY A 42 8.58 -9.91 7.66
N ARG A 43 9.08 -10.57 8.71
CA ARG A 43 9.53 -11.96 8.61
C ARG A 43 8.41 -13.00 8.75
N TYR A 44 7.42 -12.75 9.58
CA TYR A 44 6.39 -13.74 9.95
C TYR A 44 5.00 -13.41 9.43
N LEU A 45 4.88 -12.44 8.52
CA LEU A 45 3.60 -12.00 7.95
C LEU A 45 2.55 -11.69 9.04
N ILE A 46 2.98 -10.95 10.07
CA ILE A 46 2.12 -10.50 11.16
C ILE A 46 1.55 -9.11 10.80
N SER A 47 0.43 -8.78 11.42
CA SER A 47 -0.26 -7.51 11.22
C SER A 47 0.64 -6.30 11.52
N PRO A 48 0.73 -5.30 10.63
CA PRO A 48 1.45 -4.05 10.88
C PRO A 48 0.88 -3.25 12.06
N HIS A 49 -0.38 -3.51 12.46
CA HIS A 49 -0.99 -2.90 13.65
C HIS A 49 -0.25 -3.23 14.94
N LEU A 50 0.62 -4.24 14.95
CA LEU A 50 1.47 -4.57 16.10
C LEU A 50 2.51 -3.46 16.36
N THR A 51 3.10 -2.85 15.31
CA THR A 51 4.00 -1.69 15.46
C THR A 51 3.26 -0.50 16.05
N ASP A 52 2.05 -0.21 15.52
CA ASP A 52 1.20 0.86 16.04
C ASP A 52 0.86 0.64 17.52
N LEU A 53 0.51 -0.60 17.89
CA LEU A 53 0.22 -0.97 19.28
C LEU A 53 1.43 -0.74 20.18
N CYS A 54 2.63 -1.17 19.76
CA CYS A 54 3.87 -0.93 20.48
C CYS A 54 4.12 0.57 20.67
N LEU A 55 3.97 1.37 19.61
CA LEU A 55 4.18 2.80 19.65
C LEU A 55 3.21 3.49 20.64
N VAL A 56 1.91 3.20 20.51
CA VAL A 56 0.89 3.79 21.41
C VAL A 56 1.10 3.36 22.85
N ALA A 57 1.46 2.10 23.10
CA ALA A 57 1.79 1.62 24.45
C ALA A 57 2.96 2.40 25.04
N MET A 58 4.05 2.54 24.30
CA MET A 58 5.26 3.24 24.76
C MET A 58 4.99 4.71 25.04
N VAL A 59 4.26 5.40 24.15
CA VAL A 59 3.91 6.81 24.35
C VAL A 59 3.01 6.97 25.59
N SER A 60 2.05 6.07 25.79
CA SER A 60 1.10 6.15 26.92
C SER A 60 1.75 5.90 28.27
N PHE A 61 2.91 5.21 28.32
CA PHE A 61 3.67 4.98 29.56
C PHE A 61 4.62 6.12 29.95
N ILE A 62 4.86 7.11 29.07
CA ILE A 62 5.77 8.24 29.36
C ILE A 62 5.44 8.93 30.71
N PRO A 63 4.18 9.20 31.09
CA PRO A 63 3.88 9.82 32.38
C PRO A 63 4.35 8.99 33.57
N SER A 64 4.17 7.68 33.54
CA SER A 64 4.65 6.78 34.59
C SER A 64 6.19 6.76 34.70
N ILE A 65 6.87 6.72 33.54
CA ILE A 65 8.35 6.77 33.49
C ILE A 65 8.85 8.12 34.02
N ALA A 66 8.17 9.22 33.65
CA ALA A 66 8.52 10.54 34.18
C ALA A 66 8.34 10.66 35.67
N LEU A 67 7.27 10.07 36.24
CA LEU A 67 7.08 10.01 37.70
C LEU A 67 8.20 9.23 38.41
N ILE A 68 8.50 8.02 37.90
CA ILE A 68 9.60 7.20 38.43
C ILE A 68 10.93 7.96 38.34
N ALA A 69 11.22 8.55 37.20
CA ALA A 69 12.44 9.33 37.00
C ALA A 69 12.55 10.52 37.95
N TYR A 70 11.44 11.18 38.25
CA TYR A 70 11.42 12.33 39.12
C TYR A 70 11.65 11.97 40.57
N PHE A 71 11.06 10.89 41.07
CA PHE A 71 11.14 10.49 42.49
C PHE A 71 12.34 9.59 42.80
N HIS A 72 12.76 8.75 41.86
CA HIS A 72 13.88 7.79 42.05
C HIS A 72 15.15 8.17 41.27
N GLY A 73 15.21 9.32 40.62
CA GLY A 73 16.37 9.78 39.81
C GLY A 73 17.58 10.25 40.65
N THR A 74 17.46 10.38 41.96
CA THR A 74 18.54 10.77 42.85
C THR A 74 19.01 9.61 43.72
N PRO A 75 20.33 9.45 43.97
CA PRO A 75 20.82 8.41 44.88
C PRO A 75 20.31 8.67 46.32
N GLY A 76 19.70 7.70 46.96
CA GLY A 76 19.19 7.81 48.34
C GLY A 76 18.29 6.64 48.71
N ARG A 77 17.56 6.81 49.81
CA ARG A 77 16.60 5.82 50.30
C ARG A 77 15.32 5.90 49.47
N ASP A 78 15.02 4.87 48.72
CA ASP A 78 13.86 4.80 47.80
C ASP A 78 12.57 4.51 48.58
N GLU A 79 11.90 5.54 49.04
CA GLU A 79 10.54 5.42 49.59
C GLU A 79 9.54 5.89 48.53
N TRP A 80 8.56 5.03 48.19
CA TRP A 80 7.52 5.35 47.25
C TRP A 80 6.67 6.53 47.73
N HIS A 81 6.67 7.60 46.93
CA HIS A 81 5.88 8.79 47.23
C HIS A 81 4.37 8.52 46.98
N PRO A 82 3.45 9.11 47.77
CA PRO A 82 1.99 8.94 47.56
C PRO A 82 1.52 9.22 46.12
N ILE A 83 2.13 10.20 45.46
CA ILE A 83 1.82 10.55 44.06
C ILE A 83 2.14 9.41 43.10
N GLU A 84 3.22 8.66 43.32
CA GLU A 84 3.58 7.51 42.48
C GLU A 84 2.63 6.33 42.73
N LYS A 85 2.32 6.07 44.03
CA LYS A 85 1.40 4.99 44.39
C LYS A 85 0.01 5.14 43.77
N ILE A 86 -0.40 6.34 43.47
CA ILE A 86 -1.69 6.66 42.86
C ILE A 86 -1.54 6.92 41.33
N GLY A 87 -0.56 7.73 40.95
CA GLY A 87 -0.38 8.20 39.58
C GLY A 87 0.01 7.10 38.60
N ILE A 88 0.93 6.18 39.04
CA ILE A 88 1.35 5.07 38.18
C ILE A 88 0.19 4.10 37.87
N PRO A 89 -0.57 3.59 38.87
CA PRO A 89 -1.73 2.76 38.60
C PRO A 89 -2.80 3.42 37.75
N ILE A 90 -3.07 4.72 37.96
CA ILE A 90 -4.02 5.47 37.16
C ILE A 90 -3.55 5.56 35.70
N ASN A 91 -2.27 5.92 35.48
CA ASN A 91 -1.72 5.98 34.13
C ASN A 91 -1.72 4.60 33.47
N LEU A 92 -1.36 3.53 34.19
CA LEU A 92 -1.39 2.18 33.67
C LEU A 92 -2.81 1.78 33.22
N PHE A 93 -3.81 2.08 34.07
CA PHE A 93 -5.22 1.81 33.73
C PHE A 93 -5.67 2.61 32.51
N ALA A 94 -5.35 3.91 32.46
CA ALA A 94 -5.65 4.76 31.33
C ALA A 94 -4.97 4.28 30.05
N SER A 95 -3.71 3.87 30.12
CA SER A 95 -2.95 3.30 29.00
C SER A 95 -3.60 2.01 28.49
N LEU A 96 -3.96 1.10 29.38
CA LEU A 96 -4.66 -0.14 29.00
C LEU A 96 -6.01 0.15 28.34
N LEU A 97 -6.76 1.14 28.82
CA LEU A 97 -8.03 1.55 28.23
C LEU A 97 -7.83 2.14 26.83
N ILE A 98 -6.84 3.00 26.64
CA ILE A 98 -6.48 3.57 25.34
C ILE A 98 -6.11 2.46 24.36
N LEU A 99 -5.25 1.52 24.77
CA LEU A 99 -4.85 0.39 23.94
C LEU A 99 -6.04 -0.48 23.56
N PHE A 100 -6.89 -0.80 24.52
CA PHE A 100 -8.09 -1.59 24.29
C PHE A 100 -9.01 -0.91 23.26
N ILE A 101 -9.38 0.36 23.48
CA ILE A 101 -10.27 1.09 22.57
C ILE A 101 -9.66 1.23 21.17
N SER A 102 -8.34 1.47 21.07
CA SER A 102 -7.67 1.72 19.80
C SER A 102 -7.45 0.45 18.97
N PHE A 103 -7.29 -0.70 19.61
CA PHE A 103 -6.86 -1.94 18.95
C PHE A 103 -7.87 -3.09 19.04
N TYR A 104 -8.91 -3.00 19.87
CA TYR A 104 -9.94 -4.02 19.95
C TYR A 104 -10.57 -4.41 18.58
N PRO A 105 -10.84 -3.47 17.67
CA PRO A 105 -11.41 -3.79 16.36
C PRO A 105 -10.37 -4.20 15.31
N LYS A 106 -9.06 -4.19 15.64
CA LYS A 106 -7.98 -4.47 14.68
C LYS A 106 -7.49 -5.90 14.83
N ASP A 107 -7.26 -6.57 13.71
CA ASP A 107 -6.58 -7.87 13.73
C ASP A 107 -5.07 -7.68 13.97
N LEU A 108 -4.58 -8.21 15.08
CA LEU A 108 -3.17 -8.14 15.49
C LEU A 108 -2.39 -9.43 15.15
N GLY A 109 -3.10 -10.44 14.61
CA GLY A 109 -2.52 -11.75 14.29
C GLY A 109 -1.80 -11.81 12.95
N ALA A 110 -1.75 -13.01 12.38
CA ALA A 110 -1.22 -13.21 11.03
C ALA A 110 -2.08 -12.48 9.99
N ILE A 111 -1.42 -11.89 8.98
CA ILE A 111 -2.11 -11.23 7.85
C ILE A 111 -2.71 -12.24 6.86
N THR A 112 -2.37 -13.52 7.03
CA THR A 112 -2.86 -14.61 6.18
C THR A 112 -3.80 -15.52 6.95
N GLU A 113 -4.68 -16.21 6.22
CA GLU A 113 -5.55 -17.26 6.70
C GLU A 113 -5.44 -18.49 5.81
N THR A 114 -5.64 -19.68 6.37
CA THR A 114 -5.66 -20.93 5.60
C THR A 114 -7.09 -21.25 5.23
N ILE A 115 -7.36 -21.39 3.92
CA ILE A 115 -8.63 -21.85 3.42
C ILE A 115 -8.48 -23.22 2.78
N VAL A 116 -9.53 -24.04 2.85
CA VAL A 116 -9.60 -25.31 2.12
C VAL A 116 -10.32 -25.04 0.80
N VAL A 117 -9.62 -25.25 -0.31
CA VAL A 117 -10.17 -25.15 -1.66
C VAL A 117 -10.31 -26.55 -2.22
N GLU A 118 -11.42 -26.82 -2.87
CA GLU A 118 -11.67 -28.08 -3.58
C GLU A 118 -11.35 -27.87 -5.07
N ASP A 119 -10.51 -28.72 -5.64
CA ASP A 119 -10.19 -28.69 -7.07
C ASP A 119 -11.34 -29.28 -7.91
N GLU A 120 -11.23 -29.20 -9.24
CA GLU A 120 -12.22 -29.72 -10.18
C GLU A 120 -12.44 -31.24 -10.07
N LEU A 121 -11.52 -31.94 -9.41
CA LEU A 121 -11.56 -33.38 -9.18
C LEU A 121 -12.08 -33.74 -7.78
N GLY A 122 -12.43 -32.75 -6.98
CA GLY A 122 -12.93 -32.94 -5.61
C GLY A 122 -11.85 -33.14 -4.55
N HIS A 123 -10.56 -32.92 -4.89
CA HIS A 123 -9.48 -32.97 -3.91
C HIS A 123 -9.41 -31.67 -3.10
N LYS A 124 -9.34 -31.82 -1.79
CA LYS A 124 -9.21 -30.69 -0.86
C LYS A 124 -7.75 -30.30 -0.70
N MET A 125 -7.44 -29.06 -1.01
CA MET A 125 -6.12 -28.48 -0.82
C MET A 125 -6.20 -27.30 0.14
N GLU A 126 -5.24 -27.22 1.06
CA GLU A 126 -5.08 -26.03 1.91
C GLU A 126 -4.33 -24.95 1.12
N LYS A 127 -4.93 -23.76 1.04
CA LYS A 127 -4.33 -22.58 0.41
C LYS A 127 -4.22 -21.48 1.44
N ILE A 128 -3.01 -20.93 1.61
CA ILE A 128 -2.77 -19.78 2.46
C ILE A 128 -3.08 -18.52 1.63
N ILE A 129 -4.03 -17.72 2.09
CA ILE A 129 -4.43 -16.47 1.43
C ILE A 129 -4.31 -15.30 2.40
N PRO A 130 -4.06 -14.07 1.92
CA PRO A 130 -4.12 -12.88 2.74
C PRO A 130 -5.56 -12.58 3.14
N LYS A 131 -5.76 -12.20 4.39
CA LYS A 131 -7.04 -11.68 4.86
C LYS A 131 -7.41 -10.42 4.08
N ARG A 132 -8.68 -10.26 3.77
CA ARG A 132 -9.19 -9.20 2.90
C ARG A 132 -8.79 -7.79 3.32
N GLU A 133 -8.66 -7.52 4.61
CA GLU A 133 -8.27 -6.21 5.15
C GLU A 133 -6.82 -5.84 4.87
N PHE A 134 -5.94 -6.82 4.62
CA PHE A 134 -4.52 -6.59 4.33
C PHE A 134 -4.22 -6.55 2.83
N ARG A 135 -5.19 -6.81 1.97
CA ARG A 135 -5.01 -6.66 0.52
C ARG A 135 -4.85 -5.18 0.15
N LYS A 136 -3.88 -4.91 -0.70
CA LYS A 136 -3.62 -3.55 -1.20
C LYS A 136 -4.49 -3.28 -2.41
N LYS A 137 -5.49 -2.42 -2.27
CA LYS A 137 -6.39 -2.02 -3.36
C LYS A 137 -5.79 -0.88 -4.16
N VAL A 138 -5.72 -1.07 -5.48
CA VAL A 138 -5.18 -0.10 -6.43
C VAL A 138 -6.22 0.18 -7.51
N SER A 139 -6.47 1.46 -7.76
CA SER A 139 -7.22 1.92 -8.93
C SER A 139 -6.24 2.37 -10.01
N ILE A 140 -6.28 1.74 -11.19
CA ILE A 140 -5.42 2.11 -12.32
C ILE A 140 -6.22 2.91 -13.32
N PHE A 141 -5.77 4.11 -13.63
CA PHE A 141 -6.35 5.02 -14.62
C PHE A 141 -5.57 5.03 -15.94
N ASN A 142 -6.09 5.73 -16.93
CA ASN A 142 -5.50 5.81 -18.26
C ASN A 142 -4.09 6.42 -18.22
N PHE A 143 -3.22 5.88 -19.06
CA PHE A 143 -1.90 6.43 -19.34
C PHE A 143 -2.01 7.40 -20.50
N ARG A 144 -1.59 8.65 -20.30
CA ARG A 144 -1.65 9.70 -21.30
C ARG A 144 -0.64 9.44 -22.43
N ASN A 145 -1.07 9.52 -23.66
CA ASN A 145 -0.22 9.38 -24.83
C ASN A 145 0.52 10.69 -25.15
N LEU A 146 1.83 10.73 -24.92
CA LEU A 146 2.68 11.89 -25.21
C LEU A 146 3.15 11.95 -26.67
N SER A 147 3.06 10.85 -27.43
CA SER A 147 3.57 10.77 -28.80
C SER A 147 2.65 11.43 -29.84
N LYS A 148 1.43 11.81 -29.48
CA LYS A 148 0.41 12.31 -30.41
C LYS A 148 0.13 11.38 -31.60
N ASN A 149 0.58 10.14 -31.57
CA ASN A 149 0.33 9.12 -32.58
C ASN A 149 -0.89 8.29 -32.14
N GLU A 150 -1.97 8.34 -32.89
CA GLU A 150 -3.21 7.61 -32.58
C GLU A 150 -3.05 6.10 -32.75
N ASP A 151 -2.11 5.62 -33.59
CA ASP A 151 -1.84 4.19 -33.76
C ASP A 151 -1.39 3.47 -32.51
N ILE A 152 -0.93 4.21 -31.49
CA ILE A 152 -0.50 3.69 -30.20
C ILE A 152 -1.49 3.96 -29.06
N ALA A 153 -2.68 4.47 -29.35
CA ALA A 153 -3.71 4.71 -28.33
C ALA A 153 -4.07 3.43 -27.53
N TRP A 154 -3.95 2.26 -28.17
CA TRP A 154 -4.17 0.97 -27.53
C TRP A 154 -3.20 0.68 -26.36
N VAL A 155 -2.01 1.32 -26.36
CA VAL A 155 -0.97 1.09 -25.33
C VAL A 155 -1.46 1.49 -23.94
N SER A 156 -2.23 2.58 -23.83
CA SER A 156 -2.82 2.99 -22.55
C SER A 156 -3.67 1.87 -21.94
N LEU A 157 -4.59 1.31 -22.71
CA LEU A 157 -5.42 0.19 -22.27
C LEU A 157 -4.58 -1.09 -22.10
N GLY A 158 -3.57 -1.28 -22.95
CA GLY A 158 -2.63 -2.38 -22.86
C GLY A 158 -1.88 -2.42 -21.52
N LEU A 159 -1.40 -1.28 -21.06
CA LEU A 159 -0.77 -1.15 -19.73
C LEU A 159 -1.75 -1.48 -18.62
N ILE A 160 -2.97 -0.92 -18.65
CA ILE A 160 -3.99 -1.20 -17.65
C ILE A 160 -4.33 -2.69 -17.61
N LYS A 161 -4.62 -3.28 -18.77
CA LYS A 161 -4.98 -4.70 -18.89
C LYS A 161 -3.82 -5.61 -18.54
N GLY A 162 -2.60 -5.29 -19.02
CA GLY A 162 -1.41 -6.06 -18.72
C GLY A 162 -1.13 -6.13 -17.21
N ILE A 163 -1.07 -4.98 -16.54
CA ILE A 163 -0.87 -4.93 -15.09
C ILE A 163 -2.01 -5.65 -14.33
N THR A 164 -3.27 -5.50 -14.81
CA THR A 164 -4.41 -6.16 -14.16
C THR A 164 -4.34 -7.69 -14.31
N ILE A 165 -3.95 -8.19 -15.48
CA ILE A 165 -3.80 -9.63 -15.75
C ILE A 165 -2.61 -10.20 -14.98
N ASP A 166 -1.48 -9.49 -14.97
CA ASP A 166 -0.28 -9.90 -14.26
C ASP A 166 -0.48 -10.02 -12.74
N HIS A 167 -1.38 -9.22 -12.20
CA HIS A 167 -1.80 -9.29 -10.80
C HIS A 167 -3.04 -10.18 -10.54
N ALA A 168 -3.59 -10.86 -11.55
CA ALA A 168 -4.84 -11.61 -11.37
C ALA A 168 -4.70 -12.76 -10.35
N ASP A 169 -3.54 -13.42 -10.32
CA ASP A 169 -3.22 -14.48 -9.36
C ASP A 169 -2.54 -13.97 -8.08
N GLU A 170 -2.28 -12.66 -8.01
CA GLU A 170 -1.63 -12.04 -6.87
C GLU A 170 -2.63 -11.79 -5.72
N LEU A 171 -2.48 -12.54 -4.64
CA LEU A 171 -3.44 -12.51 -3.54
C LEU A 171 -3.35 -11.28 -2.64
N MET A 172 -2.17 -10.62 -2.60
CA MET A 172 -1.94 -9.43 -1.75
C MET A 172 -2.44 -8.13 -2.37
N THR A 173 -2.77 -8.16 -3.66
CA THR A 173 -3.28 -6.99 -4.39
C THR A 173 -4.73 -7.20 -4.83
N ASP A 174 -5.43 -6.10 -4.99
CA ASP A 174 -6.77 -6.03 -5.57
C ASP A 174 -6.75 -4.88 -6.59
N ILE A 175 -6.47 -5.23 -7.84
CA ILE A 175 -6.30 -4.25 -8.92
C ILE A 175 -7.65 -3.98 -9.58
N TRP A 176 -8.04 -2.72 -9.60
CA TRP A 176 -9.22 -2.26 -10.29
C TRP A 176 -8.84 -1.30 -11.41
N GLY A 177 -8.90 -1.79 -12.64
CA GLY A 177 -8.48 -1.07 -13.84
C GLY A 177 -9.55 -1.06 -14.94
N GLY A 178 -9.64 0.04 -15.69
CA GLY A 178 -10.42 0.14 -16.92
C GLY A 178 -11.92 0.36 -16.80
N GLN A 179 -12.50 0.43 -15.60
CA GLN A 179 -13.95 0.70 -15.41
C GLN A 179 -14.25 2.13 -14.94
N HIS A 180 -13.22 2.98 -14.87
CA HIS A 180 -13.34 4.35 -14.36
C HIS A 180 -14.18 5.26 -15.26
N HIS A 181 -14.21 4.97 -16.57
CA HIS A 181 -14.99 5.75 -17.55
C HIS A 181 -16.48 5.79 -17.21
N TYR A 182 -17.03 4.75 -16.57
CA TYR A 182 -18.44 4.77 -16.15
C TYR A 182 -18.69 5.88 -15.12
N LEU A 183 -17.86 5.94 -14.05
CA LEU A 183 -17.99 6.99 -13.05
C LEU A 183 -17.56 8.37 -13.54
N ALA A 184 -16.62 8.43 -14.47
CA ALA A 184 -16.24 9.68 -15.12
C ALA A 184 -17.36 10.20 -16.03
N SER A 185 -18.10 9.32 -16.71
CA SER A 185 -19.23 9.71 -17.56
C SER A 185 -20.38 10.33 -16.77
N GLU A 186 -20.60 9.92 -15.52
CA GLU A 186 -21.56 10.58 -14.62
C GLU A 186 -21.16 12.05 -14.32
N LYS A 187 -19.90 12.39 -14.55
CA LYS A 187 -19.31 13.73 -14.41
C LYS A 187 -19.12 14.42 -15.75
N ASN A 188 -19.73 13.91 -16.83
CA ASN A 188 -19.64 14.41 -18.20
C ASN A 188 -18.26 14.29 -18.87
N TYR A 189 -17.42 13.35 -18.45
CA TYR A 189 -16.17 13.01 -19.13
C TYR A 189 -16.39 11.85 -20.10
N LEU A 190 -15.80 11.94 -21.29
CA LEU A 190 -15.79 10.87 -22.28
C LEU A 190 -14.71 9.81 -21.93
N PRO A 191 -14.81 8.59 -22.45
CA PRO A 191 -13.86 7.50 -22.14
C PRO A 191 -12.38 7.81 -22.42
N ASN A 192 -12.10 8.72 -23.34
CA ASN A 192 -10.74 9.11 -23.74
C ASN A 192 -10.30 10.46 -23.18
N ASP A 193 -11.14 11.13 -22.40
CA ASP A 193 -10.77 12.40 -21.79
C ASP A 193 -9.68 12.23 -20.73
N GLU A 194 -8.80 13.22 -20.65
CA GLU A 194 -7.86 13.32 -19.55
C GLU A 194 -8.60 13.70 -18.28
N LEU A 195 -8.54 12.83 -17.26
CA LEU A 195 -9.18 13.08 -15.98
C LEU A 195 -8.26 13.92 -15.06
N PRO A 196 -8.78 14.97 -14.43
CA PRO A 196 -8.03 15.70 -13.40
C PRO A 196 -7.70 14.80 -12.21
N LEU A 197 -6.53 15.01 -11.59
CA LEU A 197 -6.06 14.20 -10.46
C LEU A 197 -7.07 14.14 -9.30
N ASN A 198 -7.71 15.26 -8.97
CA ASN A 198 -8.72 15.30 -7.91
C ASN A 198 -9.92 14.39 -8.23
N LEU A 199 -10.36 14.33 -9.48
CA LEU A 199 -11.45 13.44 -9.88
C LEU A 199 -11.01 11.97 -9.81
N MET A 200 -9.79 11.65 -10.27
CA MET A 200 -9.25 10.29 -10.14
C MET A 200 -9.16 9.84 -8.68
N LEU A 201 -8.71 10.72 -7.78
CA LEU A 201 -8.67 10.47 -6.35
C LEU A 201 -10.07 10.25 -5.75
N ASP A 202 -11.06 11.04 -6.15
CA ASP A 202 -12.44 10.89 -5.68
C ASP A 202 -13.06 9.56 -6.13
N ILE A 203 -12.84 9.18 -7.39
CA ILE A 203 -13.26 7.87 -7.92
C ILE A 203 -12.57 6.73 -7.17
N ALA A 204 -11.26 6.82 -6.96
CA ALA A 204 -10.49 5.82 -6.22
C ALA A 204 -11.00 5.67 -4.76
N LYS A 205 -11.35 6.79 -4.10
CA LYS A 205 -11.98 6.77 -2.75
C LYS A 205 -13.31 6.06 -2.74
N GLN A 206 -14.17 6.29 -3.73
CA GLN A 206 -15.47 5.59 -3.85
C GLN A 206 -15.30 4.08 -3.94
N HIS A 207 -14.24 3.61 -4.63
CA HIS A 207 -13.88 2.20 -4.71
C HIS A 207 -13.08 1.67 -3.50
N LYS A 208 -12.87 2.51 -2.48
CA LYS A 208 -12.07 2.16 -1.29
C LYS A 208 -10.67 1.69 -1.65
N ALA A 209 -10.11 2.22 -2.75
CA ALA A 209 -8.74 1.99 -3.11
C ALA A 209 -7.80 2.73 -2.13
N LYS A 210 -6.69 2.09 -1.78
CA LYS A 210 -5.63 2.72 -0.98
C LYS A 210 -4.67 3.49 -1.88
N TYR A 211 -4.47 3.00 -3.10
CA TYR A 211 -3.54 3.56 -4.06
C TYR A 211 -4.24 3.89 -5.38
N LEU A 212 -3.74 4.91 -6.05
CA LEU A 212 -4.11 5.35 -7.38
C LEU A 212 -2.87 5.29 -8.26
N LEU A 213 -2.93 4.53 -9.36
CA LEU A 213 -1.87 4.44 -10.37
C LEU A 213 -2.38 5.04 -11.69
N PHE A 214 -1.60 5.91 -12.28
CA PHE A 214 -1.77 6.41 -13.64
C PHE A 214 -0.40 6.79 -14.21
N GLY A 215 -0.34 7.29 -15.44
CA GLY A 215 0.95 7.65 -16.00
C GLY A 215 0.90 8.23 -17.38
N ASP A 216 2.07 8.28 -18.01
CA ASP A 216 2.29 8.72 -19.37
C ASP A 216 2.96 7.62 -20.17
N HIS A 217 2.68 7.55 -21.48
CA HIS A 217 3.40 6.66 -22.40
C HIS A 217 3.78 7.36 -23.69
N SER A 218 4.86 6.88 -24.31
CA SER A 218 5.35 7.33 -25.62
C SER A 218 6.02 6.17 -26.36
N ILE A 219 6.12 6.28 -27.67
CA ILE A 219 6.97 5.40 -28.48
C ILE A 219 7.87 6.26 -29.35
N ASN A 220 9.18 6.04 -29.26
CA ASN A 220 10.18 6.68 -30.09
C ASN A 220 11.12 5.61 -30.67
N ASP A 221 11.23 5.54 -31.98
CA ASP A 221 12.10 4.58 -32.68
C ASP A 221 11.88 3.12 -32.26
N GLY A 222 10.63 2.74 -32.04
CA GLY A 222 10.24 1.38 -31.60
C GLY A 222 10.49 1.10 -30.12
N ILE A 223 10.95 2.08 -29.35
CA ILE A 223 11.15 1.96 -27.89
C ILE A 223 9.97 2.59 -27.16
N TYR A 224 9.30 1.79 -26.34
CA TYR A 224 8.27 2.25 -25.41
C TYR A 224 8.92 2.98 -24.25
N GLY A 225 8.42 4.17 -23.94
CA GLY A 225 8.72 4.90 -22.71
C GLY A 225 7.43 5.01 -21.90
N VAL A 226 7.47 4.62 -20.63
CA VAL A 226 6.31 4.70 -19.72
C VAL A 226 6.77 5.34 -18.43
N THR A 227 6.01 6.32 -17.94
CA THR A 227 6.19 6.89 -16.60
C THR A 227 4.94 6.63 -15.79
N THR A 228 5.10 6.10 -14.59
CA THR A 228 4.01 5.81 -13.65
C THR A 228 4.05 6.78 -12.47
N TYR A 229 2.87 7.13 -11.97
CA TYR A 229 2.67 7.94 -10.76
C TYR A 229 1.77 7.18 -9.80
N LEU A 230 2.29 6.81 -8.63
CA LEU A 230 1.56 6.13 -7.57
C LEU A 230 1.20 7.13 -6.47
N TYR A 231 -0.08 7.33 -6.24
CA TYR A 231 -0.59 8.21 -5.19
C TYR A 231 -1.25 7.40 -4.09
N ASN A 232 -1.06 7.86 -2.85
CA ASN A 232 -1.87 7.41 -1.73
C ASN A 232 -3.19 8.17 -1.72
N VAL A 233 -4.28 7.44 -1.83
CA VAL A 233 -5.63 8.00 -1.97
C VAL A 233 -6.08 8.73 -0.70
N ASN A 234 -5.68 8.23 0.49
CA ASN A 234 -6.09 8.82 1.76
C ASN A 234 -5.39 10.15 2.04
N THR A 235 -4.10 10.25 1.73
CA THR A 235 -3.29 11.45 1.97
C THR A 235 -3.24 12.37 0.77
N SER A 236 -3.68 11.90 -0.42
CA SER A 236 -3.58 12.59 -1.71
C SER A 236 -2.15 12.98 -2.07
N ARG A 237 -1.15 12.23 -1.59
CA ARG A 237 0.28 12.48 -1.84
C ARG A 237 0.83 11.49 -2.86
N LEU A 238 1.74 11.98 -3.69
CA LEU A 238 2.57 11.13 -4.53
C LEU A 238 3.48 10.31 -3.62
N GLU A 239 3.37 8.98 -3.69
CA GLU A 239 4.25 8.06 -2.97
C GLU A 239 5.50 7.76 -3.79
N GLN A 240 5.30 7.50 -5.10
CA GLN A 240 6.39 7.13 -5.99
C GLN A 240 6.10 7.52 -7.44
N ASP A 241 7.17 7.88 -8.17
CA ASP A 241 7.17 8.00 -9.62
C ASP A 241 8.32 7.16 -10.19
N ARG A 242 8.07 6.49 -11.32
CA ARG A 242 9.03 5.62 -11.98
C ARG A 242 8.95 5.75 -13.49
N SER A 243 10.09 5.59 -14.15
CA SER A 243 10.18 5.63 -15.62
C SER A 243 10.81 4.36 -16.16
N TYR A 244 10.18 3.79 -17.18
CA TYR A 244 10.57 2.54 -17.83
C TYR A 244 10.81 2.78 -19.30
N LYS A 245 11.80 2.06 -19.88
CA LYS A 245 12.09 2.07 -21.33
C LYS A 245 12.42 0.66 -21.80
N SER A 246 11.76 0.20 -22.83
CA SER A 246 12.03 -1.10 -23.45
C SER A 246 11.52 -1.15 -24.89
N GLY A 247 12.12 -1.96 -25.73
CA GLY A 247 11.56 -2.35 -27.04
C GLY A 247 10.40 -3.34 -26.94
N ASN A 248 10.14 -3.88 -25.74
CA ASN A 248 9.08 -4.85 -25.48
C ASN A 248 8.16 -4.33 -24.36
N LEU A 249 6.87 -4.15 -24.68
CA LEU A 249 5.87 -3.66 -23.72
C LEU A 249 5.62 -4.66 -22.59
N PHE A 250 5.72 -5.96 -22.84
CA PHE A 250 5.55 -6.99 -21.79
C PHE A 250 6.59 -6.85 -20.69
N THR A 251 7.85 -6.60 -21.04
CA THR A 251 8.91 -6.31 -20.06
C THR A 251 8.59 -5.07 -19.21
N ILE A 252 7.94 -4.06 -19.79
CA ILE A 252 7.52 -2.89 -19.03
C ILE A 252 6.39 -3.24 -18.06
N ILE A 253 5.42 -4.06 -18.50
CA ILE A 253 4.33 -4.54 -17.65
C ILE A 253 4.89 -5.32 -16.46
N ASP A 254 5.78 -6.30 -16.70
CA ASP A 254 6.44 -7.08 -15.64
C ASP A 254 7.17 -6.16 -14.63
N ASN A 255 7.94 -5.20 -15.13
CA ASN A 255 8.68 -4.28 -14.26
C ASN A 255 7.75 -3.38 -13.42
N ILE A 256 6.67 -2.84 -14.04
CA ILE A 256 5.68 -2.03 -13.31
C ILE A 256 5.01 -2.88 -12.22
N SER A 257 4.59 -4.10 -12.55
CA SER A 257 3.93 -5.01 -11.61
C SER A 257 4.84 -5.39 -10.44
N HIS A 258 6.11 -5.68 -10.72
CA HIS A 258 7.10 -5.97 -9.70
C HIS A 258 7.33 -4.78 -8.77
N ASP A 259 7.60 -3.61 -9.35
CA ASP A 259 7.87 -2.40 -8.58
C ASP A 259 6.64 -1.94 -7.79
N LEU A 260 5.44 -2.13 -8.33
CA LEU A 260 4.19 -1.82 -7.64
C LEU A 260 4.03 -2.65 -6.35
N LYS A 261 4.44 -3.92 -6.35
CA LYS A 261 4.46 -4.74 -5.12
C LYS A 261 5.37 -4.14 -4.06
N ILE A 262 6.55 -3.65 -4.44
CA ILE A 262 7.53 -3.01 -3.55
C ILE A 262 6.98 -1.68 -3.03
N ASP A 263 6.48 -0.82 -3.92
CA ASP A 263 6.00 0.52 -3.60
C ASP A 263 4.75 0.51 -2.70
N MET A 264 3.96 -0.56 -2.77
CA MET A 264 2.83 -0.80 -1.88
C MET A 264 3.21 -1.46 -0.55
N GLU A 265 4.50 -1.66 -0.29
CA GLU A 265 4.99 -2.29 0.94
C GLU A 265 4.39 -3.69 1.15
N ILE A 266 4.33 -4.50 0.09
CA ILE A 266 4.00 -5.92 0.23
C ILE A 266 5.20 -6.60 0.89
N PRO A 267 5.00 -7.46 1.91
CA PRO A 267 6.11 -8.07 2.64
C PRO A 267 7.08 -8.81 1.71
N ASP A 268 8.38 -8.52 1.82
CA ASP A 268 9.45 -9.10 0.98
C ASP A 268 9.41 -10.63 0.94
N GLN A 269 9.07 -11.26 2.08
CA GLN A 269 8.97 -12.71 2.15
C GLN A 269 7.87 -13.24 1.24
N TYR A 270 6.73 -12.54 1.16
CA TYR A 270 5.64 -12.92 0.28
C TYR A 270 6.06 -12.75 -1.19
N VAL A 271 6.65 -11.60 -1.55
CA VAL A 271 7.15 -11.34 -2.92
C VAL A 271 8.16 -12.42 -3.37
N LYS A 272 9.08 -12.83 -2.48
CA LYS A 272 10.11 -13.85 -2.78
C LYS A 272 9.56 -15.28 -2.88
N THR A 273 8.44 -15.58 -2.23
CA THR A 273 7.85 -16.92 -2.21
C THR A 273 6.70 -17.08 -3.20
N SER A 274 6.11 -16.00 -3.68
CA SER A 274 5.11 -16.03 -4.74
C SER A 274 5.77 -16.43 -6.06
N LYS A 275 5.09 -17.32 -6.80
CA LYS A 275 5.53 -17.69 -8.14
C LYS A 275 5.13 -16.57 -9.10
N ASP A 276 6.08 -15.70 -9.40
CA ASP A 276 5.90 -14.61 -10.36
C ASP A 276 6.29 -15.10 -11.75
N LEU A 277 5.32 -15.26 -12.63
CA LEU A 277 5.56 -15.66 -14.02
C LEU A 277 5.57 -14.40 -14.89
N PRO A 278 6.45 -14.33 -15.90
CA PRO A 278 6.42 -13.20 -16.84
C PRO A 278 5.07 -13.11 -17.56
N PHE A 279 4.59 -11.91 -17.83
CA PHE A 279 3.30 -11.65 -18.46
C PHE A 279 3.11 -12.45 -19.77
N ASN A 280 4.18 -12.60 -20.56
CA ASN A 280 4.15 -13.35 -21.80
C ASN A 280 3.95 -14.88 -21.62
N GLU A 281 4.14 -15.41 -20.42
CA GLU A 281 3.82 -16.80 -20.08
C GLU A 281 2.40 -16.94 -19.53
N ILE A 282 1.88 -15.88 -18.90
CA ILE A 282 0.53 -15.83 -18.31
C ILE A 282 -0.52 -15.64 -19.39
N PHE A 283 -0.30 -14.71 -20.33
CA PHE A 283 -1.34 -14.30 -21.28
C PHE A 283 -1.03 -14.67 -22.73
N THR A 284 -0.06 -14.01 -23.39
CA THR A 284 0.32 -14.27 -24.78
C THR A 284 1.77 -13.87 -25.05
N LYS A 285 2.44 -14.62 -25.93
CA LYS A 285 3.79 -14.29 -26.43
C LYS A 285 3.77 -13.32 -27.62
N SER A 286 2.60 -13.14 -28.24
CA SER A 286 2.43 -12.32 -29.42
C SER A 286 2.02 -10.90 -29.07
N MET A 287 2.88 -9.93 -29.38
CA MET A 287 2.55 -8.50 -29.24
C MET A 287 1.39 -8.09 -30.16
N ASP A 288 1.28 -8.70 -31.34
CA ASP A 288 0.19 -8.41 -32.27
C ASP A 288 -1.14 -8.96 -31.76
N ALA A 289 -1.16 -10.17 -31.19
CA ALA A 289 -2.34 -10.70 -30.51
C ALA A 289 -2.79 -9.78 -29.37
N PHE A 290 -1.86 -9.36 -28.52
CA PHE A 290 -2.16 -8.45 -27.41
C PHE A 290 -2.68 -7.10 -27.87
N LYS A 291 -2.08 -6.51 -28.94
CA LYS A 291 -2.53 -5.26 -29.56
C LYS A 291 -3.97 -5.39 -30.07
N GLU A 292 -4.28 -6.45 -30.80
CA GLU A 292 -5.63 -6.69 -31.33
C GLU A 292 -6.65 -6.95 -30.20
N TYR A 293 -6.27 -7.66 -29.15
CA TYR A 293 -7.08 -7.81 -27.94
C TYR A 293 -7.41 -6.46 -27.28
N CYS A 294 -6.43 -5.57 -27.14
CA CYS A 294 -6.64 -4.23 -26.58
C CYS A 294 -7.57 -3.38 -27.46
N LYS A 295 -7.41 -3.43 -28.79
CA LYS A 295 -8.32 -2.76 -29.73
C LYS A 295 -9.74 -3.30 -29.62
N ALA A 296 -9.90 -4.62 -29.50
CA ALA A 296 -11.20 -5.23 -29.26
C ALA A 296 -11.86 -4.71 -27.99
N ALA A 297 -11.10 -4.58 -26.91
CA ALA A 297 -11.60 -4.05 -25.65
C ALA A 297 -12.01 -2.56 -25.77
N ILE A 298 -11.27 -1.75 -26.53
CA ILE A 298 -11.65 -0.35 -26.83
C ILE A 298 -12.99 -0.31 -27.59
N CYS A 299 -13.12 -1.09 -28.67
CA CYS A 299 -14.35 -1.17 -29.44
C CYS A 299 -15.53 -1.65 -28.60
N HIS A 300 -15.34 -2.66 -27.77
CA HIS A 300 -16.36 -3.17 -26.86
C HIS A 300 -16.84 -2.09 -25.89
N ASN A 301 -15.93 -1.36 -25.25
CA ASN A 301 -16.25 -0.28 -24.32
C ASN A 301 -17.00 0.89 -25.01
N SER A 302 -16.79 1.05 -26.32
CA SER A 302 -17.49 2.05 -27.16
C SER A 302 -18.80 1.55 -27.76
N GLY A 303 -19.24 0.31 -27.45
CA GLY A 303 -20.46 -0.30 -28.00
C GLY A 303 -20.33 -0.83 -29.42
N LEU A 304 -19.13 -0.83 -30.01
CA LEU A 304 -18.83 -1.29 -31.36
C LEU A 304 -18.58 -2.81 -31.38
N TYR A 305 -19.59 -3.59 -31.05
CA TYR A 305 -19.44 -5.03 -30.80
C TYR A 305 -18.99 -5.85 -32.02
N LEU A 306 -19.38 -5.46 -33.21
CA LEU A 306 -18.99 -6.16 -34.45
C LEU A 306 -17.49 -5.94 -34.73
N GLU A 307 -17.01 -4.74 -34.53
CA GLU A 307 -15.59 -4.38 -34.69
C GLU A 307 -14.75 -5.05 -33.60
N ALA A 308 -15.24 -5.08 -32.36
CA ALA A 308 -14.62 -5.83 -31.25
C ALA A 308 -14.44 -7.30 -31.61
N LYS A 309 -15.49 -7.97 -32.16
CA LYS A 309 -15.41 -9.36 -32.61
C LYS A 309 -14.36 -9.55 -33.71
N ASN A 310 -14.27 -8.63 -34.67
CA ASN A 310 -13.28 -8.71 -35.73
C ASN A 310 -11.85 -8.62 -35.18
N HIS A 311 -11.60 -7.73 -34.22
CA HIS A 311 -10.31 -7.62 -33.57
C HIS A 311 -9.98 -8.86 -32.72
N LEU A 312 -10.96 -9.47 -32.02
CA LEU A 312 -10.73 -10.72 -31.31
C LEU A 312 -10.36 -11.87 -32.24
N ASN A 313 -11.02 -11.98 -33.39
CA ASN A 313 -10.66 -12.99 -34.40
C ASN A 313 -9.23 -12.80 -34.89
N LYS A 314 -8.79 -11.58 -35.16
CA LYS A 314 -7.39 -11.29 -35.52
C LYS A 314 -6.41 -11.62 -34.40
N ALA A 315 -6.78 -11.35 -33.12
CA ALA A 315 -5.94 -11.74 -32.00
C ALA A 315 -5.72 -13.26 -31.96
N LEU A 316 -6.77 -14.07 -32.19
CA LEU A 316 -6.70 -15.52 -32.27
C LEU A 316 -5.90 -16.03 -33.48
N GLU A 317 -5.86 -15.29 -34.61
CA GLU A 317 -4.97 -15.62 -35.74
C GLU A 317 -3.48 -15.45 -35.40
N HIS A 318 -3.15 -14.53 -34.48
CA HIS A 318 -1.77 -14.29 -34.03
C HIS A 318 -1.34 -15.17 -32.86
N ASP A 319 -2.27 -15.70 -32.08
CA ASP A 319 -2.03 -16.62 -30.97
C ASP A 319 -3.31 -17.43 -30.70
N GLU A 320 -3.24 -18.75 -30.91
CA GLU A 320 -4.38 -19.68 -30.76
C GLU A 320 -4.70 -20.05 -29.30
N LYS A 321 -3.98 -19.50 -28.30
CA LYS A 321 -4.18 -19.81 -26.88
C LYS A 321 -5.33 -19.03 -26.26
#